data_1bb40aff21ae9d241e23b43800d65a1f
#
_entry.id   1bb40aff21ae9d241e23b43800d65a1f
#
_cell.length_a   1.000
_cell.length_b   1.000
_cell.length_c   1.000
_cell.angle_alpha   90.00
_cell.angle_beta   90.00
_cell.angle_gamma   90.00
#
_symmetry.space_group_name_H-M   'P 1'
#
loop_
_entity.id
_entity.type
_entity.pdbx_description
1 polymer ?
#
loop_
_entity_poly.entity_id
_entity_poly.type
_entity_poly.pdbx_seq_one_letter_code
_entity_poly.pdbx_strand_id
1 'polypeptide(L)'
;MKIEIDQGSGFCFGVTRAINKAEEELARGATLYCLGDIVHNGKECDRLKKLGLITIDHATFSTLHHAKVLLPATYGQAETNGIEIIDATCPVVLHLQERIKKEYQEGGTESKQIVIYGKNGHAEVLGLVGQTDGKAIVIESPEEVDKLDFNRDICLYSQTTKPLE
;
A
#
# COMPACT_ATOMS: atom_id res chain seq x y z
N MET A 1 -3.89 2.99 -42.05
CA MET A 1 -3.19 2.56 -40.82
C MET A 1 -4.22 1.88 -39.92
N LYS A 2 -4.02 0.64 -39.53
CA LYS A 2 -4.91 -0.08 -38.57
C LYS A 2 -4.25 0.00 -37.21
N ILE A 3 -4.97 0.51 -36.20
CA ILE A 3 -4.51 0.56 -34.83
C ILE A 3 -5.34 -0.43 -34.04
N GLU A 4 -4.69 -1.40 -33.39
CA GLU A 4 -5.32 -2.33 -32.48
C GLU A 4 -4.80 -2.08 -31.07
N ILE A 5 -5.71 -2.02 -30.10
CA ILE A 5 -5.37 -1.90 -28.69
C ILE A 5 -5.54 -3.28 -28.07
N ASP A 6 -4.48 -3.80 -27.46
CA ASP A 6 -4.55 -5.07 -26.73
C ASP A 6 -5.53 -4.91 -25.55
N GLN A 7 -6.51 -5.79 -25.47
CA GLN A 7 -7.52 -5.80 -24.40
C GLN A 7 -6.93 -6.08 -23.01
N GLY A 8 -5.74 -6.68 -22.93
CA GLY A 8 -4.99 -6.86 -21.70
C GLY A 8 -4.17 -5.64 -21.27
N SER A 9 -4.11 -4.58 -22.10
CA SER A 9 -3.39 -3.36 -21.76
C SER A 9 -4.19 -2.49 -20.79
N GLY A 10 -3.52 -1.84 -19.84
CA GLY A 10 -4.18 -0.93 -18.90
C GLY A 10 -3.75 -1.16 -17.46
N PHE A 11 -4.59 -0.71 -16.53
CA PHE A 11 -4.37 -0.92 -15.11
C PHE A 11 -4.58 -2.40 -14.72
N CYS A 12 -3.77 -2.89 -13.79
CA CYS A 12 -3.98 -4.20 -13.21
C CYS A 12 -5.32 -4.25 -12.44
N PHE A 13 -5.83 -5.45 -12.20
CA PHE A 13 -7.10 -5.67 -11.50
C PHE A 13 -7.18 -4.93 -10.15
N GLY A 14 -6.10 -4.90 -9.37
CA GLY A 14 -6.06 -4.21 -8.07
C GLY A 14 -6.29 -2.72 -8.19
N VAL A 15 -5.63 -2.07 -9.16
CA VAL A 15 -5.79 -0.64 -9.46
C VAL A 15 -7.20 -0.35 -9.97
N THR A 16 -7.71 -1.13 -10.90
CA THR A 16 -9.08 -0.98 -11.43
C THR A 16 -10.11 -1.09 -10.32
N ARG A 17 -9.95 -2.04 -9.40
CA ARG A 17 -10.82 -2.20 -8.23
C ARG A 17 -10.81 -0.98 -7.31
N ALA A 18 -9.63 -0.42 -7.04
CA ALA A 18 -9.49 0.77 -6.20
C ALA A 18 -10.18 1.98 -6.82
N ILE A 19 -9.97 2.20 -8.13
CA ILE A 19 -10.61 3.27 -8.90
C ILE A 19 -12.13 3.13 -8.86
N ASN A 20 -12.66 1.94 -9.16
CA ASN A 20 -14.10 1.69 -9.16
C ASN A 20 -14.74 1.96 -7.80
N LYS A 21 -14.10 1.52 -6.70
CA LYS A 21 -14.57 1.83 -5.35
C LYS A 21 -14.62 3.33 -5.06
N ALA A 22 -13.58 4.07 -5.49
CA ALA A 22 -13.56 5.52 -5.33
C ALA A 22 -14.70 6.18 -6.10
N GLU A 23 -14.92 5.78 -7.36
CA GLU A 23 -16.00 6.32 -8.20
C GLU A 23 -17.39 6.01 -7.64
N GLU A 24 -17.61 4.79 -7.14
CA GLU A 24 -18.87 4.40 -6.52
C GLU A 24 -19.21 5.27 -5.30
N GLU A 25 -18.23 5.53 -4.43
CA GLU A 25 -18.45 6.37 -3.25
C GLU A 25 -18.65 7.85 -3.62
N LEU A 26 -17.88 8.36 -4.58
CA LEU A 26 -18.05 9.73 -5.08
C LEU A 26 -19.41 9.93 -5.77
N ALA A 27 -19.89 8.93 -6.51
CA ALA A 27 -21.22 8.97 -7.14
C ALA A 27 -22.38 9.00 -6.14
N ARG A 28 -22.15 8.50 -4.91
CA ARG A 28 -23.13 8.60 -3.80
C ARG A 28 -23.17 10.00 -3.15
N GLY A 29 -22.35 10.93 -3.62
CA GLY A 29 -22.25 12.29 -3.09
C GLY A 29 -21.51 12.41 -1.76
N ALA A 30 -20.75 11.39 -1.36
CA ALA A 30 -19.93 11.42 -0.16
C ALA A 30 -18.65 12.21 -0.38
N THR A 31 -18.18 12.94 0.65
CA THR A 31 -16.82 13.45 0.69
C THR A 31 -15.89 12.26 0.93
N LEU A 32 -15.02 11.96 -0.04
CA LEU A 32 -14.10 10.85 0.02
C LEU A 32 -12.65 11.34 0.05
N TYR A 33 -11.95 10.96 1.09
CA TYR A 33 -10.51 11.17 1.23
C TYR A 33 -9.75 9.92 0.77
N CYS A 34 -8.54 10.11 0.26
CA CYS A 34 -7.62 9.01 -0.08
C CYS A 34 -6.28 9.26 0.60
N LEU A 35 -5.81 8.31 1.38
CA LEU A 35 -4.51 8.41 2.06
C LEU A 35 -3.39 8.07 1.07
N GLY A 36 -2.71 9.11 0.58
CA GLY A 36 -1.74 9.01 -0.50
C GLY A 36 -2.40 8.90 -1.89
N ASP A 37 -1.58 8.66 -2.89
CA ASP A 37 -2.06 8.50 -4.27
C ASP A 37 -2.73 7.14 -4.45
N ILE A 38 -3.93 7.14 -5.02
CA ILE A 38 -4.69 5.92 -5.29
C ILE A 38 -3.99 5.02 -6.33
N VAL A 39 -3.28 5.63 -7.27
CA VAL A 39 -2.49 4.97 -8.31
C VAL A 39 -1.27 5.81 -8.68
N HIS A 40 -0.19 5.15 -9.15
CA HIS A 40 0.99 5.85 -9.65
C HIS A 40 0.80 6.36 -11.09
N ASN A 41 -0.29 7.09 -11.33
CA ASN A 41 -0.62 7.70 -12.62
C ASN A 41 -1.26 9.08 -12.39
N GLY A 42 -0.48 10.14 -12.66
CA GLY A 42 -0.91 11.52 -12.39
C GLY A 42 -2.19 11.92 -13.14
N LYS A 43 -2.37 11.48 -14.40
CA LYS A 43 -3.59 11.79 -15.17
C LYS A 43 -4.84 11.18 -14.52
N GLU A 44 -4.73 9.98 -14.00
CA GLU A 44 -5.83 9.30 -13.33
C GLU A 44 -6.11 9.92 -11.97
N CYS A 45 -5.07 10.26 -11.20
CA CYS A 45 -5.23 11.03 -9.96
C CYS A 45 -5.93 12.36 -10.20
N ASP A 46 -5.54 13.10 -11.24
CA ASP A 46 -6.19 14.37 -11.60
C ASP A 46 -7.65 14.20 -12.04
N ARG A 47 -7.97 13.09 -12.73
CA ARG A 47 -9.34 12.74 -13.10
C ARG A 47 -10.21 12.51 -11.87
N LEU A 48 -9.73 11.71 -10.91
CA LEU A 48 -10.45 11.42 -9.68
C LEU A 48 -10.57 12.65 -8.76
N LYS A 49 -9.56 13.53 -8.73
CA LYS A 49 -9.65 14.83 -8.04
C LYS A 49 -10.77 15.71 -8.63
N LYS A 50 -10.93 15.72 -9.95
CA LYS A 50 -12.04 16.44 -10.60
C LYS A 50 -13.41 15.86 -10.26
N LEU A 51 -13.49 14.56 -9.93
CA LEU A 51 -14.70 13.90 -9.45
C LEU A 51 -14.95 14.13 -7.94
N GLY A 52 -14.01 14.77 -7.24
CA GLY A 52 -14.15 15.12 -5.83
C GLY A 52 -13.28 14.30 -4.85
N LEU A 53 -12.39 13.43 -5.33
CA LEU A 53 -11.46 12.71 -4.45
C LEU A 53 -10.44 13.68 -3.85
N ILE A 54 -10.26 13.63 -2.54
CA ILE A 54 -9.32 14.49 -1.80
C ILE A 54 -8.14 13.64 -1.33
N THR A 55 -6.97 13.82 -1.94
CA THR A 55 -5.75 13.16 -1.48
C THR A 55 -5.22 13.83 -0.22
N ILE A 56 -4.93 13.05 0.81
CA ILE A 56 -4.40 13.50 2.09
C ILE A 56 -3.13 12.75 2.47
N ASP A 57 -2.37 13.34 3.35
CA ASP A 57 -1.20 12.73 3.99
C ASP A 57 -1.53 12.14 5.37
N HIS A 58 -0.55 11.49 6.01
CA HIS A 58 -0.70 10.92 7.35
C HIS A 58 -0.97 11.96 8.42
N ALA A 59 -0.38 13.17 8.31
CA ALA A 59 -0.60 14.24 9.27
C ALA A 59 -2.06 14.69 9.23
N THR A 60 -2.61 14.90 8.05
CA THR A 60 -4.02 15.24 7.85
C THR A 60 -4.92 14.10 8.31
N PHE A 61 -4.59 12.84 7.96
CA PHE A 61 -5.37 11.67 8.37
C PHE A 61 -5.53 11.56 9.88
N SER A 62 -4.47 11.83 10.65
CA SER A 62 -4.50 11.77 12.11
C SER A 62 -5.43 12.80 12.76
N THR A 63 -5.80 13.86 12.04
CA THR A 63 -6.68 14.94 12.51
C THR A 63 -8.14 14.79 12.03
N LEU A 64 -8.41 13.83 11.14
CA LEU A 64 -9.76 13.61 10.64
C LEU A 64 -10.66 12.96 11.69
N HIS A 65 -11.93 13.36 11.66
CA HIS A 65 -13.01 12.79 12.46
C HIS A 65 -14.25 12.59 11.57
N HIS A 66 -14.96 11.49 11.77
CA HIS A 66 -16.23 11.20 11.08
C HIS A 66 -16.14 11.34 9.56
N ALA A 67 -15.07 10.85 8.96
CA ALA A 67 -14.79 10.95 7.53
C ALA A 67 -14.75 9.57 6.86
N LYS A 68 -14.98 9.55 5.54
CA LYS A 68 -14.72 8.35 4.70
C LYS A 68 -13.34 8.44 4.10
N VAL A 69 -12.52 7.44 4.34
CA VAL A 69 -11.15 7.39 3.84
C VAL A 69 -10.90 6.10 3.07
N LEU A 70 -10.51 6.24 1.81
CA LEU A 70 -10.05 5.13 0.98
C LEU A 70 -8.57 4.88 1.27
N LEU A 71 -8.25 3.65 1.63
CA LEU A 71 -6.88 3.20 1.87
C LEU A 71 -6.41 2.33 0.70
N PRO A 72 -5.43 2.79 -0.09
CA PRO A 72 -4.80 1.97 -1.13
C PRO A 72 -3.91 0.85 -0.56
N ALA A 73 -3.52 0.98 0.73
CA ALA A 73 -2.76 0.00 1.49
C ALA A 73 -3.23 0.00 2.95
N THR A 74 -3.33 -1.19 3.56
CA THR A 74 -3.91 -1.36 4.90
C THR A 74 -3.06 -0.71 5.99
N TYR A 75 -3.69 0.13 6.82
CA TYR A 75 -3.11 0.71 8.03
C TYR A 75 -3.93 0.31 9.24
N GLY A 76 -3.30 -0.30 10.23
CA GLY A 76 -3.96 -0.87 11.41
C GLY A 76 -4.46 0.11 12.48
N GLN A 77 -4.70 1.41 12.22
CA GLN A 77 -5.01 2.40 13.27
C GLN A 77 -6.26 3.26 13.04
N ALA A 78 -7.21 2.82 12.23
CA ALA A 78 -8.34 3.67 11.83
C ALA A 78 -9.56 3.68 12.78
N GLU A 79 -9.57 2.89 13.85
CA GLU A 79 -10.78 2.70 14.66
C GLU A 79 -11.09 3.83 15.68
N THR A 80 -10.16 4.76 15.93
CA THR A 80 -10.28 5.67 17.08
C THR A 80 -11.08 6.96 16.84
N ASN A 81 -11.27 7.40 15.57
CA ASN A 81 -11.86 8.73 15.29
C ASN A 81 -13.21 8.68 14.56
N GLY A 82 -13.92 7.54 14.56
CA GLY A 82 -15.17 7.40 13.80
C GLY A 82 -14.99 7.51 12.29
N ILE A 83 -13.81 7.13 11.80
CA ILE A 83 -13.47 7.12 10.36
C ILE A 83 -13.99 5.84 9.73
N GLU A 84 -14.80 5.98 8.68
CA GLU A 84 -15.21 4.86 7.83
C GLU A 84 -14.08 4.54 6.84
N ILE A 85 -13.46 3.38 7.00
CA ILE A 85 -12.40 2.91 6.12
C ILE A 85 -12.96 2.15 4.95
N ILE A 86 -12.59 2.58 3.75
CA ILE A 86 -12.83 1.85 2.50
C ILE A 86 -11.50 1.20 2.09
N ASP A 87 -11.35 -0.07 2.41
CA ASP A 87 -10.15 -0.83 2.04
C ASP A 87 -10.15 -1.09 0.53
N ALA A 88 -9.23 -0.46 -0.16
CA ALA A 88 -8.95 -0.64 -1.57
C ALA A 88 -7.61 -1.32 -1.82
N THR A 89 -7.01 -1.92 -0.79
CA THR A 89 -5.72 -2.60 -0.89
C THR A 89 -5.76 -3.68 -1.97
N CYS A 90 -4.73 -3.70 -2.79
CA CYS A 90 -4.58 -4.70 -3.83
C CYS A 90 -4.51 -6.12 -3.21
N PRO A 91 -5.27 -7.11 -3.72
CA PRO A 91 -5.19 -8.49 -3.20
C PRO A 91 -3.79 -9.09 -3.19
N VAL A 92 -2.92 -8.71 -4.13
CA VAL A 92 -1.51 -9.13 -4.15
C VAL A 92 -0.76 -8.59 -2.94
N VAL A 93 -0.99 -7.32 -2.57
CA VAL A 93 -0.38 -6.70 -1.38
C VAL A 93 -0.93 -7.34 -0.11
N LEU A 94 -2.24 -7.59 -0.02
CA LEU A 94 -2.84 -8.28 1.12
C LEU A 94 -2.23 -9.67 1.32
N HIS A 95 -2.09 -10.44 0.25
CA HIS A 95 -1.48 -11.77 0.32
C HIS A 95 0.00 -11.71 0.75
N LEU A 96 0.73 -10.69 0.30
CA LEU A 96 2.11 -10.47 0.75
C LEU A 96 2.16 -10.13 2.25
N GLN A 97 1.25 -9.29 2.74
CA GLN A 97 1.12 -8.96 4.16
C GLN A 97 0.82 -10.21 5.01
N GLU A 98 -0.12 -11.04 4.57
CA GLU A 98 -0.45 -12.31 5.26
C GLU A 98 0.75 -13.25 5.34
N ARG A 99 1.52 -13.37 4.27
CA ARG A 99 2.74 -14.19 4.24
C ARG A 99 3.79 -13.67 5.22
N ILE A 100 4.03 -12.36 5.23
CA ILE A 100 5.00 -11.73 6.15
C ILE A 100 4.55 -11.94 7.60
N LYS A 101 3.26 -11.70 7.88
CA LYS A 101 2.68 -11.89 9.21
C LYS A 101 2.85 -13.33 9.71
N LYS A 102 2.56 -14.29 8.85
CA LYS A 102 2.71 -15.72 9.14
C LYS A 102 4.16 -16.07 9.44
N GLU A 103 5.10 -15.64 8.59
CA GLU A 103 6.54 -15.89 8.77
C GLU A 103 7.06 -15.28 10.08
N TYR A 104 6.59 -14.07 10.41
CA TYR A 104 6.93 -13.41 11.66
C TYR A 104 6.42 -14.17 12.89
N GLN A 105 5.18 -14.68 12.82
CA GLN A 105 4.57 -15.45 13.92
C GLN A 105 5.19 -16.84 14.10
N GLU A 106 5.53 -17.52 13.01
CA GLU A 106 6.05 -18.90 13.03
C GLU A 106 7.55 -18.97 13.32
N GLY A 107 8.34 -17.97 12.88
CA GLY A 107 9.80 -17.99 13.00
C GLY A 107 10.37 -17.26 14.20
N GLY A 108 9.61 -16.37 14.83
CA GLY A 108 10.13 -15.44 15.85
C GLY A 108 11.25 -14.54 15.29
N THR A 109 11.52 -13.43 15.98
CA THR A 109 12.61 -12.50 15.59
C THR A 109 14.00 -12.98 16.01
N GLU A 110 14.09 -14.07 16.74
CA GLU A 110 15.38 -14.56 17.27
C GLU A 110 16.16 -15.40 16.25
N SER A 111 15.46 -16.19 15.43
CA SER A 111 16.10 -17.06 14.44
C SER A 111 16.18 -16.47 13.04
N LYS A 112 15.23 -15.61 12.65
CA LYS A 112 15.12 -15.08 11.30
C LYS A 112 15.04 -13.55 11.28
N GLN A 113 15.53 -12.93 10.20
CA GLN A 113 15.33 -11.53 9.91
C GLN A 113 14.33 -11.40 8.77
N ILE A 114 13.29 -10.59 8.96
CA ILE A 114 12.40 -10.19 7.87
C ILE A 114 12.94 -8.91 7.27
N VAL A 115 13.24 -8.98 5.98
CA VAL A 115 13.81 -7.87 5.22
C VAL A 115 12.83 -7.47 4.13
N ILE A 116 12.60 -6.18 3.98
CA ILE A 116 11.72 -5.61 2.97
C ILE A 116 12.54 -4.72 2.05
N TYR A 117 12.68 -5.13 0.79
CA TYR A 117 13.27 -4.31 -0.25
C TYR A 117 12.22 -3.36 -0.81
N GLY A 118 12.34 -2.08 -0.53
CA GLY A 118 11.35 -1.09 -0.92
C GLY A 118 11.69 0.31 -0.44
N LYS A 119 10.95 1.31 -0.93
CA LYS A 119 11.16 2.71 -0.57
C LYS A 119 10.66 2.97 0.85
N ASN A 120 11.54 3.44 1.70
CA ASN A 120 11.19 3.80 3.08
C ASN A 120 10.11 4.90 3.10
N GLY A 121 9.13 4.77 3.98
CA GLY A 121 7.99 5.69 4.05
C GLY A 121 6.92 5.49 2.97
N HIS A 122 7.12 4.61 1.98
CA HIS A 122 6.06 4.27 1.03
C HIS A 122 4.93 3.50 1.74
N ALA A 123 3.68 3.84 1.39
CA ALA A 123 2.49 3.28 2.03
C ALA A 123 2.48 1.74 2.09
N GLU A 124 2.82 1.08 0.98
CA GLU A 124 2.92 -0.37 0.92
C GLU A 124 3.99 -0.90 1.89
N VAL A 125 5.18 -0.30 1.90
CA VAL A 125 6.29 -0.72 2.77
C VAL A 125 5.92 -0.55 4.25
N LEU A 126 5.29 0.56 4.62
CA LEU A 126 4.77 0.77 5.97
C LEU A 126 3.76 -0.31 6.37
N GLY A 127 2.85 -0.69 5.46
CA GLY A 127 1.90 -1.78 5.67
C GLY A 127 2.57 -3.14 5.85
N LEU A 128 3.65 -3.42 5.10
CA LEU A 128 4.45 -4.65 5.25
C LEU A 128 5.21 -4.68 6.57
N VAL A 129 5.87 -3.57 6.95
CA VAL A 129 6.59 -3.43 8.22
C VAL A 129 5.63 -3.60 9.41
N GLY A 130 4.42 -3.08 9.30
CA GLY A 130 3.37 -3.22 10.31
C GLY A 130 3.01 -4.69 10.64
N GLN A 131 3.20 -5.62 9.69
CA GLN A 131 2.95 -7.04 9.93
C GLN A 131 3.98 -7.72 10.84
N THR A 132 5.04 -7.01 11.20
CA THR A 132 6.17 -7.49 12.02
C THR A 132 6.36 -6.68 13.30
N ASP A 133 5.32 -6.01 13.78
CA ASP A 133 5.40 -5.08 14.93
C ASP A 133 6.52 -4.03 14.76
N GLY A 134 6.80 -3.61 13.53
CA GLY A 134 7.84 -2.66 13.21
C GLY A 134 9.27 -3.21 13.20
N LYS A 135 9.46 -4.53 13.32
CA LYS A 135 10.79 -5.16 13.44
C LYS A 135 11.43 -5.56 12.12
N ALA A 136 10.70 -5.50 10.99
CA ALA A 136 11.28 -5.75 9.68
C ALA A 136 12.34 -4.69 9.34
N ILE A 137 13.42 -5.13 8.70
CA ILE A 137 14.51 -4.26 8.23
C ILE A 137 14.16 -3.82 6.81
N VAL A 138 14.06 -2.51 6.59
CA VAL A 138 13.84 -1.96 5.25
C VAL A 138 15.18 -1.63 4.62
N ILE A 139 15.37 -2.08 3.37
CA ILE A 139 16.50 -1.72 2.52
C ILE A 139 15.97 -1.14 1.21
N GLU A 140 16.58 -0.04 0.75
CA GLU A 140 16.18 0.66 -0.48
C GLU A 140 17.10 0.33 -1.65
N SER A 141 18.32 -0.06 -1.35
CA SER A 141 19.35 -0.36 -2.34
C SER A 141 20.28 -1.49 -1.87
N PRO A 142 21.06 -2.10 -2.80
CA PRO A 142 22.02 -3.14 -2.46
C PRO A 142 23.10 -2.70 -1.47
N GLU A 143 23.45 -1.41 -1.44
CA GLU A 143 24.47 -0.85 -0.54
C GLU A 143 24.02 -0.90 0.94
N GLU A 144 22.74 -1.07 1.17
CA GLU A 144 22.17 -1.16 2.53
C GLU A 144 22.17 -2.58 3.10
N VAL A 145 22.68 -3.57 2.38
CA VAL A 145 22.73 -4.96 2.88
C VAL A 145 23.62 -5.13 4.12
N ASP A 146 24.51 -4.18 4.39
CA ASP A 146 25.34 -4.16 5.60
C ASP A 146 24.50 -3.98 6.88
N LYS A 147 23.23 -3.58 6.76
CA LYS A 147 22.27 -3.54 7.89
C LYS A 147 21.85 -4.94 8.37
N LEU A 148 22.12 -5.98 7.57
CA LEU A 148 21.66 -7.34 7.82
C LEU A 148 22.70 -8.14 8.59
N ASP A 149 22.24 -9.01 9.50
CA ASP A 149 23.08 -9.98 10.18
C ASP A 149 23.11 -11.28 9.40
N PHE A 150 24.20 -11.53 8.67
CA PHE A 150 24.37 -12.72 7.83
C PHE A 150 24.58 -14.03 8.62
N ASN A 151 24.63 -13.98 9.97
CA ASN A 151 24.64 -15.18 10.81
C ASN A 151 23.23 -15.69 11.12
N ARG A 152 22.19 -15.00 10.63
CA ARG A 152 20.77 -15.33 10.83
C ARG A 152 20.11 -15.59 9.49
N ASP A 153 19.10 -16.44 9.51
CA ASP A 153 18.26 -16.67 8.34
C ASP A 153 17.58 -15.36 7.89
N ILE A 154 17.52 -15.13 6.58
CA ILE A 154 16.93 -13.92 5.98
C ILE A 154 15.71 -14.31 5.16
N CYS A 155 14.55 -13.74 5.49
CA CYS A 155 13.36 -13.80 4.68
C CYS A 155 13.19 -12.46 3.96
N LEU A 156 13.54 -12.42 2.66
CA LEU A 156 13.48 -11.20 1.84
C LEU A 156 12.15 -11.10 1.10
N TYR A 157 11.52 -9.97 1.23
CA TYR A 157 10.31 -9.57 0.50
C TYR A 157 10.55 -8.27 -0.25
N SER A 158 9.89 -8.09 -1.39
CA SER A 158 9.98 -6.86 -2.18
C SER A 158 8.66 -6.12 -2.23
N GLN A 159 8.72 -4.80 -2.20
CA GLN A 159 7.62 -3.94 -2.57
C GLN A 159 7.15 -4.28 -3.99
N THR A 160 5.84 -4.44 -4.21
CA THR A 160 5.28 -4.91 -5.49
C THR A 160 5.50 -3.94 -6.65
N THR A 161 5.69 -2.65 -6.35
CA THR A 161 5.90 -1.57 -7.32
C THR A 161 7.37 -1.20 -7.52
N LYS A 162 8.31 -1.93 -6.90
CA LYS A 162 9.76 -1.71 -7.11
C LYS A 162 10.13 -2.23 -8.50
N PRO A 163 10.77 -1.43 -9.38
CA PRO A 163 11.25 -1.92 -10.67
C PRO A 163 12.33 -3.00 -10.47
N LEU A 164 12.34 -3.97 -11.38
CA LEU A 164 13.48 -4.89 -11.53
C LEU A 164 14.54 -4.13 -12.33
N GLU A 165 15.60 -3.69 -11.71
CA GLU A 165 16.80 -3.14 -12.34
C GLU A 165 17.81 -4.24 -12.57
#